data_1164bd8d57ecf6cc18bee918ba17a7a8
#
_entry.id   1164bd8d57ecf6cc18bee918ba17a7a8
#
_cell.length_a   1.000
_cell.length_b   1.000
_cell.length_c   1.000
_cell.angle_alpha   90.00
_cell.angle_beta   90.00
_cell.angle_gamma   90.00
#
_symmetry.space_group_name_H-M   'P 1'
#
loop_
_entity.id
_entity.type
_entity.pdbx_description
1 polymer ?
#
loop_
_entity_poly.entity_id
_entity_poly.type
_entity_poly.pdbx_seq_one_letter_code
_entity_poly.pdbx_strand_id
1 'polypeptide(L)'
;MLDEQATQRRVAQLAEQTLGIDIVVNATGFMHQQGKHLERLSLAEFKQGIDPFLTAQFIIAKSTAPYMGGKRDSVMLNVVAPAATMAMPGHLGHIVGCAGMKAMVRALAGELGPRNIRVLGVRSHAIEGAVEAGSYTGELFAEKAQAMSLTVDEWLGGAAQGTMLKRLPTLEQIAGVMTFLASSSAGAMTATVVNVTAGATLS
;
A
#
# COMPACT_ATOMS: atom_id res chain seq x y z
N MET A 1 9.99 -7.45 7.91
CA MET A 1 8.69 -6.79 8.19
C MET A 1 7.67 -7.72 8.84
N LEU A 2 7.72 -9.03 8.64
CA LEU A 2 6.80 -9.99 9.27
C LEU A 2 7.32 -10.54 10.61
N ASP A 3 8.53 -10.18 11.01
CA ASP A 3 9.05 -10.45 12.35
C ASP A 3 8.76 -9.24 13.26
N GLU A 4 7.77 -9.40 14.12
CA GLU A 4 7.32 -8.34 15.04
C GLU A 4 8.43 -7.88 15.97
N GLN A 5 9.15 -8.81 16.60
CA GLN A 5 10.19 -8.48 17.57
C GLN A 5 11.39 -7.76 16.91
N ALA A 6 11.82 -8.23 15.73
CA ALA A 6 12.88 -7.57 14.98
C ALA A 6 12.45 -6.17 14.54
N THR A 7 11.21 -5.98 14.10
CA THR A 7 10.67 -4.67 13.71
C THR A 7 10.62 -3.73 14.91
N GLN A 8 10.11 -4.18 16.05
CA GLN A 8 10.05 -3.38 17.28
C GLN A 8 11.44 -2.94 17.74
N ARG A 9 12.43 -3.85 17.77
CA ARG A 9 13.83 -3.49 18.13
C ARG A 9 14.41 -2.43 17.19
N ARG A 10 14.22 -2.58 15.88
CA ARG A 10 14.73 -1.61 14.89
C ARG A 10 14.07 -0.24 15.02
N VAL A 11 12.76 -0.22 15.21
CA VAL A 11 11.99 1.02 15.40
C VAL A 11 12.39 1.72 16.70
N ALA A 12 12.57 1.00 17.80
CA ALA A 12 13.04 1.57 19.07
C ALA A 12 14.42 2.23 18.91
N GLN A 13 15.38 1.54 18.30
CA GLN A 13 16.72 2.09 18.03
C GLN A 13 16.65 3.37 17.17
N LEU A 14 15.82 3.40 16.13
CA LEU A 14 15.64 4.58 15.30
C LEU A 14 15.02 5.73 16.10
N ALA A 15 13.99 5.47 16.88
CA ALA A 15 13.29 6.47 17.67
C ALA A 15 14.18 7.11 18.74
N GLU A 16 15.12 6.35 19.33
CA GLU A 16 16.14 6.88 20.24
C GLU A 16 17.08 7.86 19.53
N GLN A 17 17.52 7.54 18.31
CA GLN A 17 18.42 8.37 17.52
C GLN A 17 17.76 9.66 17.00
N THR A 18 16.46 9.61 16.70
CA THR A 18 15.70 10.72 16.12
C THR A 18 14.82 11.46 17.13
N LEU A 19 14.86 11.08 18.39
CA LEU A 19 14.00 11.62 19.47
C LEU A 19 12.51 11.47 19.18
N GLY A 20 12.12 10.44 18.43
CA GLY A 20 10.74 10.11 18.05
C GLY A 20 10.55 9.98 16.54
N ILE A 21 9.34 9.70 16.11
CA ILE A 21 8.96 9.46 14.70
C ILE A 21 7.81 10.39 14.32
N ASP A 22 7.99 11.20 13.30
CA ASP A 22 6.96 12.11 12.81
C ASP A 22 6.19 11.52 11.62
N ILE A 23 6.89 10.82 10.70
CA ILE A 23 6.32 10.30 9.47
C ILE A 23 6.68 8.82 9.33
N VAL A 24 5.66 8.00 9.09
CA VAL A 24 5.80 6.59 8.71
C VAL A 24 5.22 6.39 7.32
N VAL A 25 6.00 5.81 6.41
CA VAL A 25 5.53 5.39 5.09
C VAL A 25 5.62 3.88 4.99
N ASN A 26 4.47 3.22 4.90
CA ASN A 26 4.36 1.80 4.65
C ASN A 26 4.10 1.56 3.16
N ALA A 27 5.15 1.24 2.42
CA ALA A 27 5.09 0.85 1.01
C ALA A 27 5.49 -0.63 0.81
N THR A 28 5.32 -1.46 1.85
CA THR A 28 5.64 -2.88 1.76
C THR A 28 4.65 -3.61 0.85
N GLY A 29 5.18 -4.56 0.08
CA GLY A 29 4.39 -5.43 -0.76
C GLY A 29 4.97 -6.85 -0.75
N PHE A 30 4.17 -7.83 -1.16
CA PHE A 30 4.50 -9.23 -1.11
C PHE A 30 4.01 -9.94 -2.37
N MET A 31 4.78 -10.91 -2.85
CA MET A 31 4.32 -11.82 -3.90
C MET A 31 3.09 -12.58 -3.41
N HIS A 32 2.12 -12.75 -4.28
CA HIS A 32 0.85 -13.40 -3.98
C HIS A 32 0.23 -13.97 -5.25
N GLN A 33 -0.58 -15.00 -5.09
CA GLN A 33 -1.24 -15.66 -6.22
C GLN A 33 -2.21 -14.72 -6.92
N GLN A 34 -2.08 -14.65 -8.24
CA GLN A 34 -3.03 -13.99 -9.14
C GLN A 34 -3.32 -14.88 -10.36
N GLY A 35 -4.51 -14.72 -10.94
CA GLY A 35 -4.94 -15.44 -12.14
C GLY A 35 -5.67 -16.77 -11.87
N LYS A 36 -5.63 -17.33 -10.66
CA LYS A 36 -6.38 -18.56 -10.33
C LYS A 36 -7.81 -18.26 -9.93
N HIS A 37 -8.75 -18.86 -10.61
CA HIS A 37 -10.17 -18.83 -10.26
C HIS A 37 -10.43 -19.66 -9.00
N LEU A 38 -11.58 -19.42 -8.36
CA LEU A 38 -11.96 -19.98 -7.06
C LEU A 38 -11.79 -21.50 -6.97
N GLU A 39 -12.18 -22.24 -8.00
CA GLU A 39 -12.16 -23.71 -8.02
C GLU A 39 -10.76 -24.31 -7.99
N ARG A 40 -9.75 -23.52 -8.40
CA ARG A 40 -8.33 -23.95 -8.44
C ARG A 40 -7.47 -23.27 -7.40
N LEU A 41 -8.03 -22.30 -6.65
CA LEU A 41 -7.30 -21.54 -5.64
C LEU A 41 -7.25 -22.33 -4.33
N SER A 42 -6.06 -22.70 -3.89
CA SER A 42 -5.89 -23.32 -2.57
C SER A 42 -6.04 -22.28 -1.44
N LEU A 43 -6.36 -22.75 -0.23
CA LEU A 43 -6.43 -21.90 0.95
C LEU A 43 -5.10 -21.18 1.24
N ALA A 44 -3.97 -21.86 1.01
CA ALA A 44 -2.65 -21.27 1.20
C ALA A 44 -2.40 -20.10 0.23
N GLU A 45 -2.72 -20.28 -1.04
CA GLU A 45 -2.60 -19.23 -2.06
C GLU A 45 -3.56 -18.06 -1.80
N PHE A 46 -4.78 -18.33 -1.36
CA PHE A 46 -5.72 -17.30 -0.94
C PHE A 46 -5.14 -16.43 0.17
N LYS A 47 -4.53 -17.05 1.19
CA LYS A 47 -3.90 -16.36 2.31
C LYS A 47 -2.68 -15.53 1.93
N GLN A 48 -1.94 -15.88 0.88
CA GLN A 48 -0.81 -15.08 0.39
C GLN A 48 -1.20 -13.64 0.02
N GLY A 49 -2.41 -13.44 -0.45
CA GLY A 49 -2.93 -12.10 -0.76
C GLY A 49 -3.43 -11.32 0.46
N ILE A 50 -3.50 -11.92 1.64
CA ILE A 50 -4.13 -11.36 2.84
C ILE A 50 -3.14 -11.24 3.99
N ASP A 51 -2.66 -12.38 4.49
CA ASP A 51 -1.94 -12.47 5.76
C ASP A 51 -0.69 -11.59 5.81
N PRO A 52 0.25 -11.62 4.83
CA PRO A 52 1.46 -10.82 4.92
C PRO A 52 1.18 -9.31 4.85
N PHE A 53 0.19 -8.89 4.07
CA PHE A 53 -0.17 -7.47 3.92
C PHE A 53 -0.74 -6.90 5.21
N LEU A 54 -1.72 -7.58 5.81
CA LEU A 54 -2.37 -7.13 7.03
C LEU A 54 -1.43 -7.25 8.23
N THR A 55 -0.66 -8.33 8.31
CA THR A 55 0.33 -8.54 9.36
C THR A 55 1.42 -7.46 9.33
N ALA A 56 1.96 -7.14 8.16
CA ALA A 56 2.98 -6.09 8.04
C ALA A 56 2.42 -4.72 8.44
N GLN A 57 1.23 -4.36 7.98
CA GLN A 57 0.59 -3.09 8.34
C GLN A 57 0.35 -3.00 9.85
N PHE A 58 -0.13 -4.08 10.48
CA PHE A 58 -0.32 -4.15 11.92
C PHE A 58 1.00 -4.01 12.69
N ILE A 59 2.03 -4.78 12.32
CA ILE A 59 3.34 -4.75 12.99
C ILE A 59 3.98 -3.35 12.89
N ILE A 60 3.92 -2.72 11.71
CA ILE A 60 4.46 -1.38 11.51
C ILE A 60 3.73 -0.39 12.41
N ALA A 61 2.40 -0.37 12.37
CA ALA A 61 1.60 0.54 13.20
C ALA A 61 1.88 0.34 14.69
N LYS A 62 1.86 -0.92 15.17
CA LYS A 62 2.11 -1.28 16.57
C LYS A 62 3.52 -0.89 17.02
N SER A 63 4.52 -1.06 16.15
CA SER A 63 5.91 -0.77 16.49
C SER A 63 6.22 0.72 16.50
N THR A 64 5.60 1.51 15.62
CA THR A 64 5.92 2.94 15.46
C THR A 64 5.06 3.84 16.32
N ALA A 65 3.79 3.51 16.54
CA ALA A 65 2.85 4.33 17.30
C ALA A 65 3.36 4.77 18.68
N PRO A 66 4.10 3.96 19.49
CA PRO A 66 4.62 4.41 20.78
C PRO A 66 5.53 5.64 20.71
N TYR A 67 6.18 5.86 19.57
CA TYR A 67 7.16 6.92 19.34
C TYR A 67 6.62 8.10 18.52
N MET A 68 5.30 8.11 18.24
CA MET A 68 4.62 9.11 17.42
C MET A 68 3.62 9.93 18.25
N GLY A 69 3.22 11.08 17.74
CA GLY A 69 2.10 11.87 18.26
C GLY A 69 2.43 12.73 19.50
N GLY A 70 1.43 12.99 20.34
CA GLY A 70 1.54 13.91 21.48
C GLY A 70 1.60 15.37 21.00
N LYS A 71 2.73 16.05 21.26
CA LYS A 71 2.97 17.42 20.78
C LYS A 71 3.40 17.49 19.30
N ARG A 72 3.68 16.33 18.69
CA ARG A 72 4.09 16.20 17.29
C ARG A 72 2.86 16.02 16.42
N ASP A 73 2.81 16.68 15.28
CA ASP A 73 1.87 16.35 14.20
C ASP A 73 2.45 15.17 13.41
N SER A 74 1.99 13.97 13.75
CA SER A 74 2.54 12.75 13.16
C SER A 74 1.57 12.12 12.17
N VAL A 75 2.13 11.45 11.15
CA VAL A 75 1.33 10.80 10.12
C VAL A 75 1.86 9.42 9.75
N MET A 76 0.92 8.50 9.53
CA MET A 76 1.18 7.17 9.00
C MET A 76 0.52 7.06 7.62
N LEU A 77 1.32 6.89 6.57
CA LEU A 77 0.90 6.73 5.18
C LEU A 77 1.04 5.27 4.77
N ASN A 78 -0.01 4.70 4.18
CA ASN A 78 -0.02 3.32 3.72
C ASN A 78 -0.31 3.27 2.21
N VAL A 79 0.56 2.64 1.44
CA VAL A 79 0.29 2.37 0.02
C VAL A 79 -0.71 1.23 -0.08
N VAL A 80 -1.78 1.46 -0.82
CA VAL A 80 -2.87 0.49 -1.02
C VAL A 80 -3.11 0.30 -2.51
N ALA A 81 -3.23 -0.94 -2.96
CA ALA A 81 -3.55 -1.21 -4.35
C ALA A 81 -5.03 -0.92 -4.69
N PRO A 82 -5.36 -0.66 -5.96
CA PRO A 82 -6.73 -0.35 -6.39
C PRO A 82 -7.67 -1.56 -6.31
N ALA A 83 -7.14 -2.77 -6.18
CA ALA A 83 -7.89 -4.03 -6.14
C ALA A 83 -9.04 -4.04 -5.12
N ALA A 84 -8.91 -3.31 -4.00
CA ALA A 84 -9.96 -3.19 -2.98
C ALA A 84 -11.33 -2.68 -3.52
N THR A 85 -11.35 -2.09 -4.71
CA THR A 85 -12.56 -1.52 -5.34
C THR A 85 -12.86 -2.14 -6.70
N MET A 86 -12.16 -3.20 -7.07
CA MET A 86 -12.29 -3.87 -8.37
C MET A 86 -12.88 -5.27 -8.19
N ALA A 87 -13.63 -5.73 -9.18
CA ALA A 87 -14.15 -7.10 -9.27
C ALA A 87 -13.40 -7.85 -10.38
N MET A 88 -12.18 -8.29 -10.08
CA MET A 88 -11.33 -8.98 -11.05
C MET A 88 -11.32 -10.49 -10.79
N PRO A 89 -11.78 -11.33 -11.71
CA PRO A 89 -11.62 -12.77 -11.62
C PRO A 89 -10.15 -13.18 -11.40
N GLY A 90 -9.92 -14.22 -10.61
CA GLY A 90 -8.58 -14.71 -10.32
C GLY A 90 -7.76 -13.87 -9.32
N HIS A 91 -8.35 -12.85 -8.68
CA HIS A 91 -7.65 -11.96 -7.74
C HIS A 91 -8.23 -11.98 -6.32
N LEU A 92 -8.95 -13.05 -5.95
CA LEU A 92 -9.76 -13.10 -4.74
C LEU A 92 -8.98 -12.75 -3.47
N GLY A 93 -7.84 -13.39 -3.20
CA GLY A 93 -7.04 -13.12 -2.02
C GLY A 93 -6.50 -11.69 -1.99
N HIS A 94 -6.00 -11.20 -3.12
CA HIS A 94 -5.46 -9.84 -3.23
C HIS A 94 -6.55 -8.76 -3.01
N ILE A 95 -7.74 -8.95 -3.58
CA ILE A 95 -8.88 -8.03 -3.38
C ILE A 95 -9.26 -7.96 -1.90
N VAL A 96 -9.36 -9.11 -1.23
CA VAL A 96 -9.70 -9.18 0.20
C VAL A 96 -8.61 -8.54 1.07
N GLY A 97 -7.34 -8.82 0.79
CA GLY A 97 -6.22 -8.18 1.49
C GLY A 97 -6.19 -6.67 1.33
N CYS A 98 -6.35 -6.16 0.11
CA CYS A 98 -6.44 -4.72 -0.16
C CYS A 98 -7.63 -4.06 0.52
N ALA A 99 -8.80 -4.72 0.56
CA ALA A 99 -9.97 -4.24 1.29
C ALA A 99 -9.71 -4.20 2.80
N GLY A 100 -9.02 -5.22 3.34
CA GLY A 100 -8.56 -5.25 4.73
C GLY A 100 -7.60 -4.11 5.06
N MET A 101 -6.60 -3.84 4.20
CA MET A 101 -5.68 -2.71 4.37
C MET A 101 -6.41 -1.36 4.40
N LYS A 102 -7.40 -1.17 3.52
CA LYS A 102 -8.25 0.03 3.51
C LYS A 102 -9.08 0.15 4.80
N ALA A 103 -9.58 -0.96 5.33
CA ALA A 103 -10.30 -0.98 6.61
C ALA A 103 -9.36 -0.64 7.78
N MET A 104 -8.12 -1.16 7.79
CA MET A 104 -7.12 -0.85 8.81
C MET A 104 -6.72 0.63 8.82
N VAL A 105 -6.65 1.31 7.68
CA VAL A 105 -6.42 2.77 7.65
C VAL A 105 -7.46 3.51 8.50
N ARG A 106 -8.74 3.16 8.36
CA ARG A 106 -9.82 3.79 9.15
C ARG A 106 -9.77 3.40 10.63
N ALA A 107 -9.56 2.11 10.93
CA ALA A 107 -9.49 1.62 12.29
C ALA A 107 -8.32 2.25 13.06
N LEU A 108 -7.13 2.26 12.47
CA LEU A 108 -5.94 2.89 13.06
C LEU A 108 -6.11 4.41 13.21
N ALA A 109 -6.78 5.09 12.30
CA ALA A 109 -7.08 6.52 12.44
C ALA A 109 -7.97 6.79 13.65
N GLY A 110 -8.95 5.93 13.92
CA GLY A 110 -9.80 6.02 15.12
C GLY A 110 -9.03 5.80 16.42
N GLU A 111 -8.13 4.80 16.45
CA GLU A 111 -7.34 4.49 17.64
C GLU A 111 -6.22 5.51 17.92
N LEU A 112 -5.58 6.02 16.87
CA LEU A 112 -4.39 6.86 16.98
C LEU A 112 -4.68 8.35 16.91
N GLY A 113 -5.83 8.75 16.37
CA GLY A 113 -6.25 10.15 16.26
C GLY A 113 -6.22 10.92 17.58
N PRO A 114 -6.72 10.38 18.72
CA PRO A 114 -6.62 11.05 20.03
C PRO A 114 -5.20 11.35 20.49
N ARG A 115 -4.21 10.71 19.88
CA ARG A 115 -2.77 10.92 20.12
C ARG A 115 -2.13 11.89 19.15
N ASN A 116 -2.90 12.59 18.33
CA ASN A 116 -2.42 13.47 17.25
C ASN A 116 -1.59 12.73 16.18
N ILE A 117 -2.05 11.52 15.81
CA ILE A 117 -1.45 10.71 14.74
C ILE A 117 -2.49 10.55 13.63
N ARG A 118 -2.26 11.14 12.48
CA ARG A 118 -3.08 10.97 11.28
C ARG A 118 -2.74 9.65 10.60
N VAL A 119 -3.75 8.92 10.12
CA VAL A 119 -3.54 7.70 9.34
C VAL A 119 -4.25 7.81 8.00
N LEU A 120 -3.50 7.64 6.93
CA LEU A 120 -3.96 7.84 5.56
C LEU A 120 -3.51 6.68 4.67
N GLY A 121 -4.29 6.40 3.65
CA GLY A 121 -3.92 5.53 2.56
C GLY A 121 -3.62 6.34 1.28
N VAL A 122 -2.72 5.84 0.46
CA VAL A 122 -2.48 6.31 -0.91
C VAL A 122 -2.75 5.14 -1.83
N ARG A 123 -3.83 5.22 -2.59
CA ARG A 123 -4.18 4.20 -3.58
C ARG A 123 -3.46 4.51 -4.88
N SER A 124 -2.54 3.63 -5.26
CA SER A 124 -1.83 3.70 -6.53
C SER A 124 -2.23 2.56 -7.44
N HIS A 125 -2.15 2.77 -8.74
CA HIS A 125 -2.17 1.72 -9.77
C HIS A 125 -0.75 1.14 -9.94
N ALA A 126 -0.48 0.39 -11.04
CA ALA A 126 0.88 0.19 -11.49
C ALA A 126 1.55 1.57 -11.63
N ILE A 127 2.81 1.66 -11.22
CA ILE A 127 3.55 2.93 -11.18
C ILE A 127 4.63 2.86 -12.24
N GLU A 128 4.65 3.85 -13.14
CA GLU A 128 5.71 4.00 -14.13
C GLU A 128 7.06 4.21 -13.45
N GLY A 129 8.09 3.48 -13.89
CA GLY A 129 9.43 3.53 -13.30
C GLY A 129 9.61 2.66 -12.05
N ALA A 130 8.55 2.02 -11.52
CA ALA A 130 8.67 1.22 -10.29
C ALA A 130 9.44 -0.08 -10.50
N VAL A 131 9.32 -0.70 -11.67
CA VAL A 131 10.02 -1.95 -12.01
C VAL A 131 11.52 -1.67 -12.09
N GLU A 132 11.92 -0.62 -12.78
CA GLU A 132 13.30 -0.17 -12.93
C GLU A 132 13.91 0.24 -11.60
N ALA A 133 13.10 0.76 -10.69
CA ALA A 133 13.50 1.07 -9.31
C ALA A 133 13.58 -0.16 -8.38
N GLY A 134 13.40 -1.38 -8.91
CA GLY A 134 13.53 -2.62 -8.16
C GLY A 134 12.30 -3.02 -7.34
N SER A 135 11.11 -2.58 -7.74
CA SER A 135 9.86 -3.02 -7.07
C SER A 135 9.61 -4.52 -7.27
N TYR A 136 9.13 -5.21 -6.23
CA TYR A 136 8.69 -6.60 -6.31
C TYR A 136 7.60 -6.83 -7.39
N THR A 137 6.90 -5.78 -7.78
CA THR A 137 5.86 -5.85 -8.81
C THR A 137 6.41 -6.22 -10.18
N GLY A 138 7.72 -6.11 -10.40
CA GLY A 138 8.37 -6.54 -11.64
C GLY A 138 8.13 -8.02 -11.93
N GLU A 139 8.38 -8.91 -10.95
CA GLU A 139 8.07 -10.34 -11.08
C GLU A 139 6.57 -10.58 -11.33
N LEU A 140 5.72 -9.90 -10.55
CA LEU A 140 4.27 -10.04 -10.66
C LEU A 140 3.74 -9.62 -12.03
N PHE A 141 4.29 -8.54 -12.60
CA PHE A 141 3.91 -8.06 -13.94
C PHE A 141 4.47 -8.97 -15.04
N ALA A 142 5.66 -9.52 -14.84
CA ALA A 142 6.25 -10.49 -15.77
C ALA A 142 5.38 -11.77 -15.85
N GLU A 143 4.94 -12.32 -14.73
CA GLU A 143 4.03 -13.48 -14.70
C GLU A 143 2.71 -13.19 -15.43
N LYS A 144 2.13 -12.00 -15.21
CA LYS A 144 0.89 -11.58 -15.88
C LYS A 144 1.07 -11.40 -17.38
N ALA A 145 2.11 -10.70 -17.80
CA ALA A 145 2.43 -10.47 -19.20
C ALA A 145 2.65 -11.81 -19.92
N GLN A 146 3.44 -12.72 -19.33
CA GLN A 146 3.68 -14.05 -19.86
C GLN A 146 2.38 -14.86 -20.02
N ALA A 147 1.49 -14.83 -19.02
CA ALA A 147 0.20 -15.53 -19.09
C ALA A 147 -0.70 -15.02 -20.24
N MET A 148 -0.46 -13.79 -20.71
CA MET A 148 -1.19 -13.15 -21.81
C MET A 148 -0.38 -13.15 -23.13
N SER A 149 0.81 -13.78 -23.16
CA SER A 149 1.75 -13.74 -24.30
C SER A 149 2.16 -12.32 -24.69
N LEU A 150 2.35 -11.45 -23.71
CA LEU A 150 2.77 -10.05 -23.85
C LEU A 150 4.15 -9.85 -23.21
N THR A 151 4.83 -8.79 -23.60
CA THR A 151 5.95 -8.22 -22.84
C THR A 151 5.41 -7.41 -21.65
N VAL A 152 6.27 -7.13 -20.66
CA VAL A 152 5.91 -6.28 -19.50
C VAL A 152 5.49 -4.88 -19.99
N ASP A 153 6.18 -4.32 -20.95
CA ASP A 153 5.87 -2.99 -21.52
C ASP A 153 4.51 -2.96 -22.21
N GLU A 154 4.18 -3.99 -22.98
CA GLU A 154 2.86 -4.11 -23.62
C GLU A 154 1.75 -4.26 -22.57
N TRP A 155 2.00 -5.03 -21.51
CA TRP A 155 1.05 -5.17 -20.41
C TRP A 155 0.84 -3.85 -19.66
N LEU A 156 1.93 -3.12 -19.32
CA LEU A 156 1.87 -1.80 -18.70
C LEU A 156 1.18 -0.77 -19.62
N GLY A 157 1.47 -0.81 -20.92
CA GLY A 157 0.79 0.02 -21.91
C GLY A 157 -0.72 -0.23 -21.94
N GLY A 158 -1.14 -1.49 -21.90
CA GLY A 158 -2.55 -1.87 -21.78
C GLY A 158 -3.20 -1.36 -20.48
N ALA A 159 -2.49 -1.48 -19.35
CA ALA A 159 -2.94 -0.96 -18.06
C ALA A 159 -3.09 0.57 -18.11
N ALA A 160 -2.17 1.29 -18.76
CA ALA A 160 -2.25 2.73 -18.98
C ALA A 160 -3.50 3.12 -19.77
N GLN A 161 -3.78 2.41 -20.87
CA GLN A 161 -4.98 2.65 -21.69
C GLN A 161 -6.29 2.40 -20.94
N GLY A 162 -6.27 1.56 -19.91
CA GLY A 162 -7.40 1.32 -19.01
C GLY A 162 -7.72 2.48 -18.06
N THR A 163 -6.79 3.45 -17.87
CA THR A 163 -7.03 4.61 -17.02
C THR A 163 -7.77 5.74 -17.75
N MET A 164 -8.41 6.65 -17.00
CA MET A 164 -9.05 7.82 -17.60
C MET A 164 -8.04 8.78 -18.25
N LEU A 165 -6.86 8.94 -17.65
CA LEU A 165 -5.81 9.82 -18.16
C LEU A 165 -4.92 9.15 -19.21
N LYS A 166 -5.18 7.88 -19.58
CA LYS A 166 -4.43 7.09 -20.58
C LYS A 166 -2.93 7.00 -20.29
N ARG A 167 -2.56 7.06 -19.04
CA ARG A 167 -1.19 6.92 -18.54
C ARG A 167 -1.17 6.33 -17.13
N LEU A 168 -0.05 5.77 -16.71
CA LEU A 168 0.18 5.37 -15.35
C LEU A 168 0.67 6.57 -14.52
N PRO A 169 0.44 6.57 -13.20
CA PRO A 169 1.10 7.53 -12.32
C PRO A 169 2.60 7.23 -12.24
N THR A 170 3.44 8.27 -12.15
CA THR A 170 4.89 8.12 -11.96
C THR A 170 5.26 8.04 -10.47
N LEU A 171 6.49 7.58 -10.18
CA LEU A 171 7.02 7.57 -8.81
C LEU A 171 7.00 8.96 -8.18
N GLU A 172 7.39 10.00 -8.95
CA GLU A 172 7.42 11.38 -8.48
C GLU A 172 6.02 11.91 -8.15
N GLN A 173 5.00 11.53 -8.93
CA GLN A 173 3.62 11.92 -8.67
C GLN A 173 3.09 11.29 -7.38
N ILE A 174 3.40 10.00 -7.15
CA ILE A 174 3.04 9.33 -5.89
C ILE A 174 3.79 9.96 -4.71
N ALA A 175 5.10 10.19 -4.85
CA ALA A 175 5.91 10.82 -3.81
C ALA A 175 5.44 12.25 -3.50
N GLY A 176 5.08 13.04 -4.52
CA GLY A 176 4.52 14.37 -4.35
C GLY A 176 3.23 14.39 -3.53
N VAL A 177 2.30 13.45 -3.81
CA VAL A 177 1.08 13.30 -3.01
C VAL A 177 1.42 12.88 -1.57
N MET A 178 2.34 11.95 -1.37
CA MET A 178 2.76 11.53 -0.03
C MET A 178 3.39 12.71 0.75
N THR A 179 4.23 13.51 0.10
CA THR A 179 4.84 14.70 0.70
C THR A 179 3.77 15.71 1.13
N PHE A 180 2.77 15.98 0.29
CA PHE A 180 1.62 16.81 0.66
C PHE A 180 0.88 16.24 1.88
N LEU A 181 0.55 14.95 1.87
CA LEU A 181 -0.16 14.30 2.97
C LEU A 181 0.64 14.28 4.27
N ALA A 182 1.97 14.27 4.18
CA ALA A 182 2.87 14.34 5.33
C ALA A 182 2.99 15.76 5.90
N SER A 183 2.64 16.79 5.13
CA SER A 183 2.76 18.19 5.55
C SER A 183 1.59 18.64 6.43
N SER A 184 1.79 19.78 7.11
CA SER A 184 0.73 20.47 7.88
C SER A 184 -0.44 20.96 7.00
N SER A 185 -0.22 21.17 5.70
CA SER A 185 -1.28 21.51 4.76
C SER A 185 -2.38 20.45 4.65
N ALA A 186 -2.06 19.19 4.97
CA ALA A 186 -3.01 18.09 5.06
C ALA A 186 -3.47 17.81 6.50
N GLY A 187 -3.27 18.71 7.44
CA GLY A 187 -3.49 18.52 8.88
C GLY A 187 -4.90 18.10 9.28
N ALA A 188 -5.92 18.44 8.48
CA ALA A 188 -7.31 18.00 8.70
C ALA A 188 -7.64 16.65 8.04
N MET A 189 -6.70 16.02 7.33
CA MET A 189 -6.93 14.76 6.61
C MET A 189 -6.49 13.56 7.45
N THR A 190 -7.43 12.65 7.71
CA THR A 190 -7.18 11.34 8.32
C THR A 190 -8.28 10.37 7.91
N ALA A 191 -8.14 9.06 8.18
CA ALA A 191 -9.13 8.02 7.94
C ALA A 191 -9.58 7.86 6.48
N THR A 192 -8.86 8.41 5.51
CA THR A 192 -9.20 8.36 4.09
C THR A 192 -8.10 7.69 3.26
N VAL A 193 -8.50 7.22 2.09
CA VAL A 193 -7.58 6.68 1.07
C VAL A 193 -7.64 7.59 -0.16
N VAL A 194 -6.57 8.33 -0.40
CA VAL A 194 -6.45 9.24 -1.53
C VAL A 194 -6.20 8.45 -2.82
N ASN A 195 -6.99 8.69 -3.83
CA ASN A 195 -6.93 7.99 -5.11
C ASN A 195 -5.91 8.66 -6.06
N VAL A 196 -4.82 7.96 -6.37
CA VAL A 196 -3.74 8.41 -7.26
C VAL A 196 -3.52 7.36 -8.36
N THR A 197 -4.60 6.96 -9.02
CA THR A 197 -4.61 5.86 -10.01
C THR A 197 -4.69 6.35 -11.45
N ALA A 198 -4.56 7.63 -11.72
CA ALA A 198 -4.84 8.24 -13.02
C ALA A 198 -6.26 7.93 -13.56
N GLY A 199 -7.19 7.63 -12.63
CA GLY A 199 -8.57 7.29 -12.98
C GLY A 199 -8.79 5.81 -13.33
N ALA A 200 -7.90 4.91 -12.91
CA ALA A 200 -8.14 3.46 -13.08
C ALA A 200 -9.31 2.97 -12.21
N THR A 201 -9.57 3.64 -11.10
CA THR A 201 -10.72 3.36 -10.21
C THR A 201 -11.40 4.65 -9.80
N LEU A 202 -12.70 4.55 -9.53
CA LEU A 202 -13.44 5.57 -8.81
C LEU A 202 -13.12 5.48 -7.30
N SER A 203 -13.49 6.47 -6.53
CA SER A 203 -13.22 6.55 -5.08
C SER A 203 -13.81 5.38 -4.29
#